data_919576e06c317c9af96bf785c06342ff
#
_entry.id   919576e06c317c9af96bf785c06342ff
#
_cell.length_a   1.000
_cell.length_b   1.000
_cell.length_c   1.000
_cell.angle_alpha   90.00
_cell.angle_beta   90.00
_cell.angle_gamma   90.00
#
_symmetry.space_group_name_H-M   'P 1'
#
loop_
_entity.id
_entity.type
_entity.pdbx_description
1 polymer ?
#
loop_
_entity_poly.entity_id
_entity_poly.type
_entity_poly.pdbx_seq_one_letter_code
_entity_poly.pdbx_strand_id
1 'polypeptide(L)'
;MDRPNILLLCTDQQRFDALGAYGNPFIDTPHLDALAAEGVVFENCYVQSPVCGPSRASLMTGKYVTSHGLYANGVDLPAHQRVFTRDLAEAGYDCGLVGKLHLGACADGRSEPRTDDGLRVFRWAHDPYPGSSENAYHRWLRARHPVQYEKALRGGGSGFDAIPTTAHYSRWIGQETIDFLRTDRVADAPFFFAANFFDPHHGFGAPQEYLDRYQLDDIPPPVTTPAELDAKPPIQDEASKRSYAGAARGYAEYSDAELAEVRRAYFAMVSLVDDEVGRILAALEETGLDQNTIVVFTSDHGEMLGDHQLMLKGPFMYDCAVKVPLIVRWPGVAQPASRRSELVQWVDLAPTFLEAAGVPIPHAMQGRSLVPLISGTDSSWRDWALCHYRNSGNPYPDPVHVTMLRHGRHKLVVHHGAPASGRGRTGELYDLEDDPLELKNLWDAPSYREHRMALQETLIDVSVAVEDRSAPRVAVW
;
A
#
# COMPACT_ATOMS: atom_id res chain seq x y z
N MET A 1 -30.31 2.47 9.15
CA MET A 1 -29.58 1.37 8.52
C MET A 1 -28.78 0.68 9.60
N ASP A 2 -28.74 -0.63 9.60
CA ASP A 2 -27.84 -1.36 10.49
C ASP A 2 -26.39 -0.99 10.15
N ARG A 3 -25.54 -0.87 11.16
CA ARG A 3 -24.12 -0.53 10.94
C ARG A 3 -23.46 -1.62 10.07
N PRO A 4 -22.80 -1.26 8.95
CA PRO A 4 -22.24 -2.26 8.04
C PRO A 4 -21.01 -2.94 8.68
N ASN A 5 -20.77 -4.17 8.28
CA ASN A 5 -19.46 -4.80 8.46
C ASN A 5 -18.45 -4.14 7.51
N ILE A 6 -17.17 -4.21 7.85
CA ILE A 6 -16.08 -3.68 7.03
C ILE A 6 -15.01 -4.75 6.87
N LEU A 7 -14.76 -5.15 5.64
CA LEU A 7 -13.70 -6.09 5.26
C LEU A 7 -12.65 -5.36 4.43
N LEU A 8 -11.45 -5.18 4.99
CA LEU A 8 -10.29 -4.61 4.31
C LEU A 8 -9.40 -5.73 3.78
N LEU A 9 -9.23 -5.80 2.47
CA LEU A 9 -8.31 -6.69 1.78
C LEU A 9 -7.13 -5.85 1.30
N CYS A 10 -5.99 -5.98 1.95
CA CYS A 10 -4.83 -5.14 1.69
C CYS A 10 -3.62 -5.99 1.29
N THR A 11 -3.03 -5.69 0.14
CA THR A 11 -1.76 -6.25 -0.30
C THR A 11 -0.57 -5.41 0.15
N ASP A 12 0.63 -5.95 0.05
CA ASP A 12 1.89 -5.25 0.28
C ASP A 12 2.62 -5.08 -1.05
N GLN A 13 2.96 -3.86 -1.39
CA GLN A 13 3.79 -3.55 -2.56
C GLN A 13 3.11 -3.83 -3.92
N GLN A 14 1.76 -3.78 -3.98
CA GLN A 14 1.05 -3.99 -5.24
C GLN A 14 0.84 -2.67 -6.01
N ARG A 15 1.32 -2.66 -7.23
CA ARG A 15 1.11 -1.58 -8.22
C ARG A 15 -0.38 -1.45 -8.55
N PHE A 16 -0.84 -0.21 -8.77
CA PHE A 16 -2.21 0.04 -9.22
C PHE A 16 -2.51 -0.60 -10.59
N ASP A 17 -1.51 -0.61 -11.48
CA ASP A 17 -1.61 -1.13 -12.85
C ASP A 17 -1.39 -2.65 -12.94
N ALA A 18 -1.22 -3.35 -11.83
CA ALA A 18 -1.16 -4.82 -11.78
C ALA A 18 -2.54 -5.44 -11.51
N LEU A 19 -3.58 -4.97 -12.23
CA LEU A 19 -4.97 -5.46 -12.17
C LEU A 19 -5.67 -5.27 -13.52
N GLY A 20 -6.50 -6.25 -13.94
CA GLY A 20 -7.35 -6.14 -15.11
C GLY A 20 -8.30 -4.95 -15.03
N ALA A 21 -8.91 -4.70 -13.86
CA ALA A 21 -9.79 -3.56 -13.59
C ALA A 21 -9.13 -2.18 -13.82
N TYR A 22 -7.79 -2.11 -13.80
CA TYR A 22 -7.01 -0.91 -14.12
C TYR A 22 -6.43 -0.93 -15.53
N GLY A 23 -6.87 -1.87 -16.37
CA GLY A 23 -6.55 -1.90 -17.79
C GLY A 23 -5.30 -2.73 -18.15
N ASN A 24 -4.77 -3.54 -17.23
CA ASN A 24 -3.66 -4.44 -17.53
C ASN A 24 -4.18 -5.68 -18.30
N PRO A 25 -3.79 -5.88 -19.57
CA PRO A 25 -4.27 -7.00 -20.36
C PRO A 25 -3.48 -8.30 -20.13
N PHE A 26 -2.38 -8.24 -19.39
CA PHE A 26 -1.45 -9.36 -19.20
C PHE A 26 -1.66 -10.11 -17.90
N ILE A 27 -2.42 -9.54 -16.96
CA ILE A 27 -2.60 -10.12 -15.63
C ILE A 27 -3.96 -10.79 -15.49
N ASP A 28 -3.99 -11.92 -14.78
CA ASP A 28 -5.19 -12.71 -14.52
C ASP A 28 -5.71 -12.40 -13.10
N THR A 29 -6.75 -11.54 -13.03
CA THR A 29 -7.35 -11.07 -11.76
C THR A 29 -8.89 -11.06 -11.82
N PRO A 30 -9.54 -12.18 -12.16
CA PRO A 30 -10.98 -12.21 -12.44
C PRO A 30 -11.84 -11.88 -11.21
N HIS A 31 -11.40 -12.20 -10.00
CA HIS A 31 -12.18 -11.94 -8.79
C HIS A 31 -12.13 -10.46 -8.37
N LEU A 32 -10.98 -9.81 -8.51
CA LEU A 32 -10.83 -8.37 -8.29
C LEU A 32 -11.51 -7.55 -9.39
N ASP A 33 -11.51 -8.06 -10.63
CA ASP A 33 -12.25 -7.44 -11.74
C ASP A 33 -13.77 -7.54 -11.51
N ALA A 34 -14.25 -8.66 -11.00
CA ALA A 34 -15.65 -8.82 -10.59
C ALA A 34 -16.01 -7.88 -9.42
N LEU A 35 -15.15 -7.77 -8.40
CA LEU A 35 -15.33 -6.83 -7.29
C LEU A 35 -15.41 -5.38 -7.80
N ALA A 36 -14.58 -5.01 -8.76
CA ALA A 36 -14.59 -3.69 -9.41
C ALA A 36 -15.90 -3.44 -10.19
N ALA A 37 -16.41 -4.47 -10.86
CA ALA A 37 -17.69 -4.38 -11.58
C ALA A 37 -18.90 -4.23 -10.65
N GLU A 38 -18.80 -4.67 -9.40
CA GLU A 38 -19.84 -4.51 -8.37
C GLU A 38 -19.69 -3.26 -7.52
N GLY A 39 -18.58 -2.52 -7.66
CA GLY A 39 -18.21 -1.41 -6.80
C GLY A 39 -17.80 -0.14 -7.52
N VAL A 40 -17.06 0.68 -6.81
CA VAL A 40 -16.43 1.92 -7.29
C VAL A 40 -14.92 1.71 -7.38
N VAL A 41 -14.35 2.04 -8.53
CA VAL A 41 -12.89 2.08 -8.75
C VAL A 41 -12.40 3.51 -8.64
N PHE A 42 -11.46 3.77 -7.74
CA PHE A 42 -10.77 5.05 -7.65
C PHE A 42 -9.50 5.02 -8.49
N GLU A 43 -9.47 5.80 -9.56
CA GLU A 43 -8.36 5.78 -10.53
C GLU A 43 -7.07 6.42 -9.99
N ASN A 44 -7.18 7.30 -8.99
CA ASN A 44 -6.09 8.11 -8.46
C ASN A 44 -6.03 8.05 -6.94
N CYS A 45 -5.71 6.89 -6.36
CA CYS A 45 -5.46 6.74 -4.93
C CYS A 45 -3.96 6.78 -4.64
N TYR A 46 -3.52 7.80 -3.87
CA TYR A 46 -2.11 7.99 -3.52
C TYR A 46 -1.84 7.67 -2.04
N VAL A 47 -0.72 7.00 -1.80
CA VAL A 47 -0.24 6.73 -0.44
C VAL A 47 0.57 7.89 0.12
N GLN A 48 0.71 7.97 1.46
CA GLN A 48 1.45 9.05 2.12
C GLN A 48 2.96 8.77 2.19
N SER A 49 3.37 7.55 1.87
CA SER A 49 4.78 7.15 1.75
C SER A 49 4.92 5.96 0.80
N PRO A 50 5.98 5.89 -0.02
CA PRO A 50 6.30 4.71 -0.81
C PRO A 50 6.89 3.56 0.03
N VAL A 51 6.71 3.57 1.36
CA VAL A 51 7.30 2.62 2.30
C VAL A 51 6.24 2.12 3.28
N CYS A 52 6.24 0.82 3.55
CA CYS A 52 5.17 0.11 4.26
C CYS A 52 4.80 0.72 5.62
N GLY A 53 5.74 0.83 6.56
CA GLY A 53 5.45 1.28 7.93
C GLY A 53 4.82 2.69 7.96
N PRO A 54 5.45 3.72 7.37
CA PRO A 54 4.87 5.06 7.30
C PRO A 54 3.50 5.10 6.58
N SER A 55 3.33 4.35 5.49
CA SER A 55 2.07 4.28 4.78
C SER A 55 0.98 3.65 5.64
N ARG A 56 1.24 2.47 6.24
CA ARG A 56 0.29 1.79 7.14
C ARG A 56 -0.06 2.62 8.37
N ALA A 57 0.90 3.36 8.93
CA ALA A 57 0.63 4.29 10.02
C ALA A 57 -0.31 5.42 9.57
N SER A 58 -0.19 5.90 8.33
CA SER A 58 -1.13 6.91 7.80
C SER A 58 -2.55 6.36 7.67
N LEU A 59 -2.73 5.13 7.19
CA LEU A 59 -4.03 4.46 7.19
C LEU A 59 -4.60 4.35 8.61
N MET A 60 -3.81 3.77 9.53
CA MET A 60 -4.29 3.42 10.86
C MET A 60 -4.62 4.64 11.72
N THR A 61 -3.92 5.76 11.53
CA THR A 61 -4.13 6.99 12.31
C THR A 61 -5.01 8.03 11.61
N GLY A 62 -5.24 7.89 10.31
CA GLY A 62 -5.87 8.95 9.49
C GLY A 62 -5.02 10.22 9.40
N LYS A 63 -3.69 10.13 9.58
CA LYS A 63 -2.76 11.28 9.60
C LYS A 63 -1.65 11.13 8.56
N TYR A 64 -1.06 12.27 8.18
CA TYR A 64 0.13 12.29 7.33
C TYR A 64 1.40 11.90 8.11
N VAL A 65 2.43 11.48 7.37
CA VAL A 65 3.73 11.01 7.91
C VAL A 65 4.34 12.02 8.88
N THR A 66 4.23 13.31 8.56
CA THR A 66 4.75 14.41 9.40
C THR A 66 4.02 14.58 10.73
N SER A 67 2.82 14.01 10.86
CA SER A 67 1.95 14.17 12.03
C SER A 67 1.90 12.92 12.91
N HIS A 68 1.94 11.71 12.33
CA HIS A 68 1.91 10.49 13.16
C HIS A 68 3.28 10.06 13.68
N GLY A 69 4.38 10.54 13.07
CA GLY A 69 5.73 10.36 13.58
C GLY A 69 6.42 9.01 13.29
N LEU A 70 5.74 8.02 12.73
CA LEU A 70 6.36 6.82 12.17
C LEU A 70 6.81 7.16 10.74
N TYR A 71 8.01 7.72 10.59
CA TYR A 71 8.47 8.30 9.33
C TYR A 71 9.32 7.33 8.47
N ALA A 72 9.76 6.20 9.05
CA ALA A 72 10.62 5.22 8.37
C ALA A 72 10.35 3.81 8.93
N ASN A 73 10.63 2.77 8.13
CA ASN A 73 10.66 1.41 8.64
C ASN A 73 11.68 1.28 9.77
N GLY A 74 11.34 0.49 10.80
CA GLY A 74 12.17 0.34 12.00
C GLY A 74 11.94 1.41 13.07
N VAL A 75 10.99 2.33 12.85
CA VAL A 75 10.50 3.28 13.86
C VAL A 75 9.17 2.78 14.42
N ASP A 76 8.99 2.80 15.73
CA ASP A 76 7.72 2.45 16.37
C ASP A 76 6.74 3.63 16.28
N LEU A 77 5.45 3.35 16.07
CA LEU A 77 4.41 4.37 16.16
C LEU A 77 4.42 4.96 17.58
N PRO A 78 4.50 6.30 17.73
CA PRO A 78 4.48 6.92 19.06
C PRO A 78 3.23 6.53 19.85
N ALA A 79 3.40 6.16 21.12
CA ALA A 79 2.36 5.59 21.98
C ALA A 79 1.13 6.51 22.19
N HIS A 80 1.26 7.81 21.93
CA HIS A 80 0.14 8.76 22.01
C HIS A 80 -0.73 8.78 20.74
N GLN A 81 -0.30 8.14 19.67
CA GLN A 81 -1.08 8.06 18.44
C GLN A 81 -2.21 7.04 18.60
N ARG A 82 -3.42 7.48 18.31
CA ARG A 82 -4.61 6.65 18.32
C ARG A 82 -4.89 6.10 16.94
N VAL A 83 -5.25 4.84 16.86
CA VAL A 83 -5.61 4.17 15.60
C VAL A 83 -7.14 4.01 15.52
N PHE A 84 -7.70 4.12 14.29
CA PHE A 84 -9.14 4.11 14.06
C PHE A 84 -9.82 2.81 14.49
N THR A 85 -9.11 1.68 14.48
CA THR A 85 -9.65 0.39 14.94
C THR A 85 -10.00 0.40 16.42
N ARG A 86 -9.30 1.20 17.22
CA ARG A 86 -9.65 1.43 18.62
C ARG A 86 -10.97 2.18 18.74
N ASP A 87 -11.22 3.20 17.89
CA ASP A 87 -12.50 3.93 17.89
C ASP A 87 -13.65 3.02 17.47
N LEU A 88 -13.46 2.16 16.48
CA LEU A 88 -14.45 1.14 16.08
C LEU A 88 -14.73 0.14 17.20
N ALA A 89 -13.71 -0.37 17.89
CA ALA A 89 -13.86 -1.32 18.98
C ALA A 89 -14.64 -0.69 20.16
N GLU A 90 -14.35 0.55 20.52
CA GLU A 90 -15.10 1.30 21.55
C GLU A 90 -16.56 1.55 21.15
N ALA A 91 -16.84 1.65 19.84
CA ALA A 91 -18.19 1.74 19.31
C ALA A 91 -18.91 0.37 19.21
N GLY A 92 -18.26 -0.72 19.64
CA GLY A 92 -18.85 -2.06 19.69
C GLY A 92 -18.66 -2.89 18.43
N TYR A 93 -17.69 -2.55 17.57
CA TYR A 93 -17.27 -3.42 16.47
C TYR A 93 -16.38 -4.56 16.98
N ASP A 94 -16.56 -5.73 16.41
CA ASP A 94 -15.64 -6.85 16.57
C ASP A 94 -14.46 -6.66 15.61
N CYS A 95 -13.34 -6.13 16.11
CA CYS A 95 -12.19 -5.80 15.29
C CYS A 95 -11.18 -6.94 15.23
N GLY A 96 -10.68 -7.22 14.03
CA GLY A 96 -9.66 -8.26 13.80
C GLY A 96 -8.68 -7.94 12.69
N LEU A 97 -7.52 -8.62 12.75
CA LEU A 97 -6.47 -8.56 11.74
C LEU A 97 -5.79 -9.91 11.60
N VAL A 98 -5.51 -10.29 10.37
CA VAL A 98 -4.56 -11.36 10.01
C VAL A 98 -3.49 -10.81 9.08
N GLY A 99 -2.22 -11.17 9.33
CA GLY A 99 -1.07 -10.77 8.50
C GLY A 99 -0.31 -9.57 9.04
N LYS A 100 0.16 -8.70 8.16
CA LYS A 100 1.09 -7.62 8.45
C LYS A 100 0.39 -6.38 9.00
N LEU A 101 0.77 -5.90 10.19
CA LEU A 101 0.34 -4.61 10.74
C LEU A 101 1.37 -3.51 10.44
N HIS A 102 2.62 -3.69 10.84
CA HIS A 102 3.79 -2.84 10.58
C HIS A 102 3.68 -1.41 11.14
N LEU A 103 3.25 -1.29 12.38
CA LEU A 103 3.27 -0.02 13.14
C LEU A 103 4.48 0.09 14.08
N GLY A 104 5.42 -0.84 13.99
CA GLY A 104 6.63 -0.88 14.80
C GLY A 104 7.74 -1.69 14.18
N ALA A 105 8.93 -1.59 14.79
CA ALA A 105 10.12 -2.31 14.38
C ALA A 105 9.98 -3.82 14.65
N CYS A 106 10.29 -4.66 13.68
CA CYS A 106 10.09 -6.10 13.71
C CYS A 106 11.19 -6.90 12.99
N ALA A 107 12.41 -6.39 12.96
CA ALA A 107 13.58 -7.10 12.43
C ALA A 107 14.31 -7.91 13.52
N ASP A 108 15.24 -8.80 13.12
CA ASP A 108 16.16 -9.54 13.99
C ASP A 108 15.47 -10.32 15.11
N GLY A 109 14.34 -10.97 14.81
CA GLY A 109 13.57 -11.75 15.78
C GLY A 109 12.70 -10.94 16.73
N ARG A 110 12.68 -9.62 16.59
CA ARG A 110 11.80 -8.73 17.35
C ARG A 110 10.38 -8.84 16.82
N SER A 111 9.43 -9.01 17.72
CA SER A 111 8.01 -8.86 17.43
C SER A 111 7.64 -7.38 17.46
N GLU A 112 6.75 -6.98 16.56
CA GLU A 112 6.18 -5.65 16.56
C GLU A 112 5.49 -5.35 17.90
N PRO A 113 5.81 -4.21 18.57
CA PRO A 113 5.12 -3.84 19.79
C PRO A 113 3.65 -3.59 19.49
N ARG A 114 2.78 -4.24 20.26
CA ARG A 114 1.36 -4.05 20.10
C ARG A 114 0.93 -2.71 20.71
N THR A 115 0.24 -1.90 19.93
CA THR A 115 -0.40 -0.66 20.40
C THR A 115 -1.76 -0.97 21.02
N ASP A 116 -2.44 0.01 21.62
CA ASP A 116 -3.85 -0.09 22.02
C ASP A 116 -4.74 0.05 20.78
N ASP A 117 -4.81 -1.03 20.01
CA ASP A 117 -5.42 -1.09 18.67
C ASP A 117 -6.90 -1.51 18.65
N GLY A 118 -7.42 -2.02 19.76
CA GLY A 118 -8.79 -2.52 19.86
C GLY A 118 -9.06 -3.84 19.13
N LEU A 119 -8.04 -4.49 18.58
CA LEU A 119 -8.20 -5.74 17.83
C LEU A 119 -8.37 -6.93 18.79
N ARG A 120 -9.56 -7.55 18.80
CA ARG A 120 -9.83 -8.79 19.54
C ARG A 120 -9.15 -9.98 18.89
N VAL A 121 -9.23 -10.09 17.56
CA VAL A 121 -8.51 -11.10 16.79
C VAL A 121 -7.23 -10.48 16.26
N PHE A 122 -6.08 -11.02 16.66
CA PHE A 122 -4.77 -10.52 16.24
C PHE A 122 -3.86 -11.68 15.85
N ARG A 123 -3.88 -12.04 14.57
CA ARG A 123 -3.06 -13.11 13.99
C ARG A 123 -1.91 -12.50 13.22
N TRP A 124 -1.00 -11.88 13.97
CA TRP A 124 0.13 -11.13 13.43
C TRP A 124 1.15 -12.03 12.75
N ALA A 125 1.52 -11.67 11.52
CA ALA A 125 2.65 -12.20 10.80
C ALA A 125 3.21 -11.07 9.92
N HIS A 126 4.42 -10.61 10.21
CA HIS A 126 5.01 -9.50 9.47
C HIS A 126 5.32 -9.88 8.03
N ASP A 127 5.91 -11.06 7.86
CA ASP A 127 6.34 -11.63 6.59
C ASP A 127 6.39 -13.16 6.70
N PRO A 128 6.59 -13.89 5.59
CA PRO A 128 6.73 -15.34 5.59
C PRO A 128 8.09 -15.85 6.11
N TYR A 129 9.08 -14.97 6.33
CA TYR A 129 10.47 -15.36 6.64
C TYR A 129 10.68 -15.66 8.12
N PRO A 130 11.70 -16.52 8.46
CA PRO A 130 11.98 -16.84 9.87
C PRO A 130 12.47 -15.61 10.62
N GLY A 131 11.77 -15.29 11.69
CA GLY A 131 12.04 -14.13 12.53
C GLY A 131 11.52 -14.38 13.94
N SER A 132 10.50 -13.66 14.34
CA SER A 132 9.90 -13.76 15.66
C SER A 132 9.12 -15.07 15.87
N SER A 133 9.25 -15.67 17.08
CA SER A 133 8.41 -16.79 17.53
C SER A 133 6.91 -16.43 17.62
N GLU A 134 6.58 -15.15 17.65
CA GLU A 134 5.20 -14.64 17.69
C GLU A 134 4.52 -14.62 16.31
N ASN A 135 5.28 -14.86 15.23
CA ASN A 135 4.72 -14.94 13.89
C ASN A 135 3.66 -16.06 13.79
N ALA A 136 2.40 -15.68 13.59
CA ALA A 136 1.28 -16.61 13.61
C ALA A 136 1.30 -17.58 12.42
N TYR A 137 1.76 -17.12 11.23
CA TYR A 137 1.93 -17.98 10.07
C TYR A 137 2.97 -19.07 10.33
N HIS A 138 4.12 -18.77 10.94
CA HIS A 138 5.13 -19.76 11.25
C HIS A 138 4.61 -20.81 12.27
N ARG A 139 3.86 -20.38 13.27
CA ARG A 139 3.22 -21.31 14.21
C ARG A 139 2.24 -22.23 13.51
N TRP A 140 1.40 -21.68 12.61
CA TRP A 140 0.47 -22.45 11.80
C TRP A 140 1.19 -23.40 10.85
N LEU A 141 2.19 -22.92 10.09
CA LEU A 141 2.96 -23.71 9.14
C LEU A 141 3.65 -24.88 9.84
N ARG A 142 4.30 -24.63 10.98
CA ARG A 142 4.94 -25.67 11.80
C ARG A 142 3.94 -26.72 12.30
N ALA A 143 2.77 -26.30 12.73
CA ALA A 143 1.76 -27.19 13.27
C ALA A 143 1.01 -28.02 12.19
N ARG A 144 0.71 -27.40 11.05
CA ARG A 144 -0.12 -28.00 10.00
C ARG A 144 0.67 -28.60 8.84
N HIS A 145 1.85 -28.04 8.55
CA HIS A 145 2.71 -28.41 7.43
C HIS A 145 4.18 -28.54 7.85
N PRO A 146 4.51 -29.41 8.84
CA PRO A 146 5.85 -29.46 9.44
C PRO A 146 6.95 -29.80 8.43
N VAL A 147 6.66 -30.61 7.41
CA VAL A 147 7.64 -30.97 6.37
C VAL A 147 8.01 -29.74 5.53
N GLN A 148 7.03 -28.92 5.14
CA GLN A 148 7.24 -27.68 4.39
C GLN A 148 7.98 -26.66 5.24
N TYR A 149 7.62 -26.52 6.51
CA TYR A 149 8.31 -25.65 7.46
C TYR A 149 9.81 -25.97 7.57
N GLU A 150 10.16 -27.23 7.81
CA GLU A 150 11.55 -27.67 7.91
C GLU A 150 12.31 -27.51 6.57
N LYS A 151 11.64 -27.73 5.43
CA LYS A 151 12.22 -27.52 4.11
C LYS A 151 12.51 -26.04 3.86
N ALA A 152 11.56 -25.16 4.20
CA ALA A 152 11.71 -23.73 4.06
C ALA A 152 12.86 -23.18 4.92
N LEU A 153 12.96 -23.62 6.18
CA LEU A 153 14.07 -23.23 7.08
C LEU A 153 15.44 -23.60 6.51
N ARG A 154 15.57 -24.79 5.89
CA ARG A 154 16.85 -25.23 5.27
C ARG A 154 17.20 -24.43 4.03
N GLY A 155 16.21 -23.94 3.29
CA GLY A 155 16.37 -23.09 2.11
C GLY A 155 16.70 -21.62 2.45
N GLY A 156 16.75 -21.26 3.73
CA GLY A 156 16.88 -19.86 4.17
C GLY A 156 15.62 -19.05 3.83
N GLY A 157 15.74 -17.73 3.77
CA GLY A 157 14.62 -16.82 3.45
C GLY A 157 13.85 -17.22 2.18
N SER A 158 14.57 -17.44 1.09
CA SER A 158 13.98 -17.86 -0.20
C SER A 158 13.26 -19.22 -0.17
N GLY A 159 13.47 -20.03 0.87
CA GLY A 159 12.74 -21.30 1.03
C GLY A 159 11.25 -21.12 1.31
N PHE A 160 10.83 -19.95 1.77
CA PHE A 160 9.41 -19.61 1.98
C PHE A 160 8.72 -19.13 0.70
N ASP A 161 9.46 -18.63 -0.29
CA ASP A 161 8.92 -18.16 -1.55
C ASP A 161 8.46 -19.33 -2.46
N ALA A 162 9.03 -20.54 -2.27
CA ALA A 162 8.71 -21.74 -3.05
C ALA A 162 7.80 -22.73 -2.32
N ILE A 163 7.01 -22.29 -1.35
CA ILE A 163 6.05 -23.13 -0.63
C ILE A 163 4.84 -23.42 -1.52
N PRO A 164 4.31 -24.68 -1.56
CA PRO A 164 3.12 -25.00 -2.33
C PRO A 164 1.90 -24.23 -1.82
N THR A 165 0.96 -23.93 -2.71
CA THR A 165 -0.25 -23.10 -2.43
C THR A 165 -0.96 -23.50 -1.14
N THR A 166 -1.10 -24.80 -0.85
CA THR A 166 -1.78 -25.30 0.36
C THR A 166 -1.14 -24.86 1.68
N ALA A 167 0.12 -24.48 1.63
CA ALA A 167 0.90 -24.03 2.80
C ALA A 167 1.39 -22.58 2.66
N HIS A 168 1.03 -21.90 1.56
CA HIS A 168 1.51 -20.55 1.25
C HIS A 168 0.95 -19.49 2.21
N TYR A 169 1.71 -18.42 2.41
CA TYR A 169 1.33 -17.32 3.30
C TYR A 169 -0.01 -16.69 2.91
N SER A 170 -0.23 -16.36 1.63
CA SER A 170 -1.49 -15.79 1.16
C SER A 170 -2.66 -16.77 1.33
N ARG A 171 -2.43 -18.07 1.13
CA ARG A 171 -3.43 -19.11 1.43
C ARG A 171 -3.83 -19.14 2.90
N TRP A 172 -2.86 -19.00 3.81
CA TRP A 172 -3.10 -18.90 5.24
C TRP A 172 -3.92 -17.65 5.59
N ILE A 173 -3.59 -16.47 5.03
CA ILE A 173 -4.38 -15.24 5.23
C ILE A 173 -5.84 -15.45 4.79
N GLY A 174 -6.04 -16.01 3.58
CA GLY A 174 -7.38 -16.31 3.07
C GLY A 174 -8.16 -17.25 3.99
N GLN A 175 -7.51 -18.33 4.46
CA GLN A 175 -8.16 -19.31 5.35
C GLN A 175 -8.52 -18.72 6.72
N GLU A 176 -7.61 -17.97 7.34
CA GLU A 176 -7.86 -17.33 8.64
C GLU A 176 -8.98 -16.26 8.55
N THR A 177 -9.09 -15.58 7.41
CA THR A 177 -10.19 -14.65 7.13
C THR A 177 -11.52 -15.41 6.99
N ILE A 178 -11.54 -16.51 6.24
CA ILE A 178 -12.71 -17.35 6.08
C ILE A 178 -13.16 -17.95 7.42
N ASP A 179 -12.23 -18.41 8.24
CA ASP A 179 -12.52 -18.96 9.56
C ASP A 179 -13.10 -17.88 10.49
N PHE A 180 -12.60 -16.63 10.42
CA PHE A 180 -13.20 -15.51 11.13
C PHE A 180 -14.67 -15.30 10.70
N LEU A 181 -14.93 -15.19 9.40
CA LEU A 181 -16.29 -14.97 8.87
C LEU A 181 -17.27 -16.05 9.29
N ARG A 182 -16.84 -17.32 9.29
CA ARG A 182 -17.70 -18.46 9.58
C ARG A 182 -17.91 -18.74 11.07
N THR A 183 -16.86 -18.60 11.89
CA THR A 183 -16.88 -19.15 13.25
C THR A 183 -16.35 -18.22 14.34
N ASP A 184 -15.38 -17.35 14.06
CA ASP A 184 -14.67 -16.64 15.13
C ASP A 184 -15.25 -15.25 15.45
N ARG A 185 -16.05 -14.67 14.54
CA ARG A 185 -16.67 -13.36 14.76
C ARG A 185 -17.73 -13.42 15.87
N VAL A 186 -17.93 -12.31 16.56
CA VAL A 186 -19.05 -12.12 17.48
C VAL A 186 -20.33 -11.99 16.66
N ALA A 187 -21.27 -12.92 16.82
CA ALA A 187 -22.43 -13.08 15.93
C ALA A 187 -23.32 -11.82 15.84
N ASP A 188 -23.53 -11.13 16.95
CA ASP A 188 -24.49 -10.01 17.07
C ASP A 188 -23.79 -8.63 16.98
N ALA A 189 -22.49 -8.58 16.68
CA ALA A 189 -21.73 -7.36 16.51
C ALA A 189 -21.37 -7.13 15.03
N PRO A 190 -21.38 -5.88 14.53
CA PRO A 190 -20.72 -5.56 13.29
C PRO A 190 -19.22 -5.78 13.43
N PHE A 191 -18.52 -6.11 12.35
CA PHE A 191 -17.09 -6.34 12.42
C PHE A 191 -16.30 -5.35 11.54
N PHE A 192 -15.06 -5.12 11.94
CA PHE A 192 -13.97 -4.65 11.08
C PHE A 192 -12.91 -5.76 11.02
N PHE A 193 -12.59 -6.25 9.84
CA PHE A 193 -11.56 -7.26 9.68
C PHE A 193 -10.58 -6.87 8.57
N ALA A 194 -9.28 -6.88 8.88
CA ALA A 194 -8.22 -6.62 7.93
C ALA A 194 -7.48 -7.91 7.56
N ALA A 195 -7.55 -8.31 6.30
CA ALA A 195 -6.75 -9.37 5.70
C ALA A 195 -5.56 -8.72 4.99
N ASN A 196 -4.40 -8.70 5.65
CA ASN A 196 -3.21 -8.00 5.18
C ASN A 196 -2.21 -8.99 4.57
N PHE A 197 -2.30 -9.18 3.27
CA PHE A 197 -1.41 -10.04 2.50
C PHE A 197 0.00 -9.47 2.45
N PHE A 198 1.01 -10.35 2.42
CA PHE A 198 2.39 -9.95 2.16
C PHE A 198 2.65 -9.86 0.65
N ASP A 199 2.06 -10.75 -0.14
CA ASP A 199 2.20 -10.70 -1.60
C ASP A 199 1.55 -9.43 -2.19
N PRO A 200 2.15 -8.90 -3.27
CA PRO A 200 3.32 -9.35 -4.03
C PRO A 200 4.67 -8.72 -3.59
N HIS A 201 4.88 -8.49 -2.29
CA HIS A 201 6.16 -7.96 -1.77
C HIS A 201 7.37 -8.78 -2.24
N HIS A 202 8.52 -8.14 -2.39
CA HIS A 202 9.77 -8.80 -2.77
C HIS A 202 10.19 -9.93 -1.81
N GLY A 203 11.04 -10.76 -2.22
CA GLY A 203 11.27 -12.14 -2.40
C GLY A 203 10.43 -12.78 -3.50
N PHE A 204 10.38 -12.16 -4.68
CA PHE A 204 9.47 -12.52 -5.76
C PHE A 204 9.47 -14.02 -6.08
N GLY A 205 8.49 -14.73 -5.56
CA GLY A 205 8.32 -16.16 -5.71
C GLY A 205 6.86 -16.56 -5.55
N ALA A 206 6.38 -17.43 -6.42
CA ALA A 206 5.03 -17.95 -6.37
C ALA A 206 5.04 -19.48 -6.55
N PRO A 207 4.00 -20.20 -6.09
CA PRO A 207 3.83 -21.58 -6.40
C PRO A 207 3.84 -21.83 -7.91
N GLN A 208 4.42 -22.95 -8.36
CA GLN A 208 4.66 -23.24 -9.77
C GLN A 208 3.38 -23.13 -10.61
N GLU A 209 2.24 -23.57 -10.08
CA GLU A 209 0.94 -23.50 -10.76
C GLU A 209 0.49 -22.08 -11.10
N TYR A 210 0.95 -21.07 -10.36
CA TYR A 210 0.71 -19.66 -10.68
C TYR A 210 1.74 -19.10 -11.67
N LEU A 211 3.01 -19.50 -11.54
CA LEU A 211 4.03 -19.18 -12.54
C LEU A 211 3.66 -19.71 -13.92
N ASP A 212 3.08 -20.91 -13.99
CA ASP A 212 2.69 -21.56 -15.25
C ASP A 212 1.50 -20.87 -15.97
N ARG A 213 0.79 -19.95 -15.29
CA ARG A 213 -0.24 -19.10 -15.94
C ARG A 213 0.35 -18.08 -16.90
N TYR A 214 1.66 -17.75 -16.76
CA TYR A 214 2.31 -16.67 -17.49
C TYR A 214 3.47 -17.20 -18.33
N GLN A 215 3.42 -16.94 -19.65
CA GLN A 215 4.54 -17.21 -20.53
C GLN A 215 5.52 -16.04 -20.48
N LEU A 216 6.82 -16.31 -20.44
CA LEU A 216 7.84 -15.26 -20.35
C LEU A 216 7.81 -14.27 -21.53
N ASP A 217 7.52 -14.79 -22.72
CA ASP A 217 7.45 -13.97 -23.95
C ASP A 217 6.28 -12.98 -23.94
N ASP A 218 5.25 -13.20 -23.10
CA ASP A 218 4.10 -12.32 -22.96
C ASP A 218 4.30 -11.26 -21.86
N ILE A 219 5.34 -11.38 -21.04
CA ILE A 219 5.61 -10.43 -19.96
C ILE A 219 6.13 -9.10 -20.54
N PRO A 220 5.43 -7.97 -20.33
CA PRO A 220 5.89 -6.69 -20.85
C PRO A 220 7.23 -6.29 -20.21
N PRO A 221 8.17 -5.74 -20.99
CA PRO A 221 9.42 -5.23 -20.44
C PRO A 221 9.17 -4.03 -19.50
N PRO A 222 10.14 -3.68 -18.65
CA PRO A 222 10.07 -2.45 -17.86
C PRO A 222 9.95 -1.20 -18.73
N VAL A 223 9.25 -0.20 -18.21
CA VAL A 223 9.11 1.12 -18.85
C VAL A 223 10.36 1.94 -18.55
N THR A 224 11.25 2.02 -19.52
CA THR A 224 12.51 2.79 -19.42
C THR A 224 12.87 3.44 -20.74
N THR A 225 13.75 4.46 -20.70
CA THR A 225 14.38 5.02 -21.88
C THR A 225 15.90 5.04 -21.73
N PRO A 226 16.67 4.89 -22.83
CA PRO A 226 18.12 5.10 -22.79
C PRO A 226 18.45 6.48 -22.22
N ALA A 227 19.48 6.58 -21.38
CA ALA A 227 19.92 7.84 -20.75
C ALA A 227 18.87 8.53 -19.87
N GLU A 228 17.80 7.83 -19.45
CA GLU A 228 16.77 8.41 -18.59
C GLU A 228 17.36 8.98 -17.29
N LEU A 229 18.29 8.27 -16.67
CA LEU A 229 18.91 8.68 -15.41
C LEU A 229 19.74 9.96 -15.52
N ASP A 230 20.20 10.38 -16.72
CA ASP A 230 20.98 11.60 -16.94
C ASP A 230 20.14 12.86 -16.59
N ALA A 231 18.83 12.79 -16.75
CA ALA A 231 17.89 13.88 -16.47
C ALA A 231 17.19 13.76 -15.11
N LYS A 232 17.53 12.72 -14.31
CA LYS A 232 16.92 12.44 -13.02
C LYS A 232 17.83 12.90 -11.86
N PRO A 233 17.29 13.02 -10.64
CA PRO A 233 18.12 13.28 -9.45
C PRO A 233 19.21 12.20 -9.28
N PRO A 234 20.46 12.57 -8.91
CA PRO A 234 21.59 11.61 -8.82
C PRO A 234 21.35 10.41 -7.94
N ILE A 235 20.43 10.50 -6.99
CA ILE A 235 20.06 9.39 -6.11
C ILE A 235 19.45 8.21 -6.87
N GLN A 236 18.84 8.45 -8.03
CA GLN A 236 18.27 7.39 -8.85
C GLN A 236 19.35 6.56 -9.55
N ASP A 237 20.46 7.19 -9.97
CA ASP A 237 21.62 6.47 -10.48
C ASP A 237 22.27 5.56 -9.42
N GLU A 238 22.35 6.05 -8.17
CA GLU A 238 22.79 5.21 -7.05
C GLU A 238 21.82 4.05 -6.77
N ALA A 239 20.52 4.31 -6.84
CA ALA A 239 19.48 3.33 -6.60
C ALA A 239 19.37 2.28 -7.72
N SER A 240 19.72 2.61 -8.96
CA SER A 240 19.79 1.64 -10.05
C SER A 240 20.86 0.55 -9.82
N LYS A 241 21.88 0.89 -9.02
CA LYS A 241 22.99 -0.02 -8.64
C LYS A 241 22.70 -0.79 -7.35
N ARG A 242 21.80 -0.29 -6.50
CA ARG A 242 21.43 -0.89 -5.20
C ARG A 242 19.96 -0.68 -4.92
N SER A 243 19.22 -1.76 -4.75
CA SER A 243 17.81 -1.65 -4.34
C SER A 243 17.65 -1.18 -2.89
N TYR A 244 16.40 -0.87 -2.51
CA TYR A 244 16.01 -0.46 -1.17
C TYR A 244 16.63 -1.34 -0.07
N ALA A 245 17.36 -0.70 0.85
CA ALA A 245 18.03 -1.35 1.98
C ALA A 245 18.98 -2.51 1.60
N GLY A 246 19.33 -2.68 0.32
CA GLY A 246 20.06 -3.86 -0.15
C GLY A 246 19.24 -5.15 -0.10
N ALA A 247 17.91 -5.04 -0.06
CA ALA A 247 16.99 -6.18 0.02
C ALA A 247 16.96 -7.04 -1.26
N ALA A 248 17.38 -6.45 -2.40
CA ALA A 248 17.58 -7.14 -3.65
C ALA A 248 18.72 -6.49 -4.45
N ARG A 249 19.05 -7.09 -5.60
CA ARG A 249 19.98 -6.48 -6.57
C ARG A 249 19.41 -5.16 -7.08
N GLY A 250 20.26 -4.23 -7.47
CA GLY A 250 19.86 -3.06 -8.24
C GLY A 250 19.48 -3.44 -9.67
N TYR A 251 18.71 -2.59 -10.36
CA TYR A 251 18.29 -2.82 -11.74
C TYR A 251 19.47 -3.16 -12.66
N ALA A 252 20.59 -2.44 -12.53
CA ALA A 252 21.78 -2.62 -13.36
C ALA A 252 22.46 -4.01 -13.24
N GLU A 253 22.08 -4.79 -12.25
CA GLU A 253 22.62 -6.15 -12.02
C GLU A 253 21.72 -7.26 -12.59
N TYR A 254 20.58 -6.90 -13.22
CA TYR A 254 19.68 -7.86 -13.86
C TYR A 254 19.89 -7.86 -15.37
N SER A 255 19.84 -9.03 -15.98
CA SER A 255 19.60 -9.20 -17.42
C SER A 255 18.10 -9.04 -17.72
N ASP A 256 17.77 -8.77 -18.99
CA ASP A 256 16.37 -8.68 -19.44
C ASP A 256 15.58 -9.97 -19.15
N ALA A 257 16.22 -11.14 -19.30
CA ALA A 257 15.61 -12.42 -18.99
C ALA A 257 15.30 -12.58 -17.48
N GLU A 258 16.21 -12.16 -16.61
CA GLU A 258 15.97 -12.18 -15.17
C GLU A 258 14.90 -11.18 -14.75
N LEU A 259 14.82 -9.99 -15.37
CA LEU A 259 13.75 -9.04 -15.14
C LEU A 259 12.38 -9.60 -15.57
N ALA A 260 12.33 -10.30 -16.72
CA ALA A 260 11.11 -10.97 -17.15
C ALA A 260 10.66 -12.03 -16.13
N GLU A 261 11.58 -12.83 -15.57
CA GLU A 261 11.27 -13.79 -14.52
C GLU A 261 10.76 -13.13 -13.23
N VAL A 262 11.36 -12.02 -12.80
CA VAL A 262 10.91 -11.24 -11.64
C VAL A 262 9.49 -10.71 -11.87
N ARG A 263 9.22 -10.14 -13.04
CA ARG A 263 7.90 -9.61 -13.40
C ARG A 263 6.85 -10.72 -13.51
N ARG A 264 7.22 -11.88 -14.08
CA ARG A 264 6.37 -13.07 -14.11
C ARG A 264 5.98 -13.52 -12.71
N ALA A 265 6.97 -13.64 -11.82
CA ALA A 265 6.72 -14.02 -10.44
C ALA A 265 5.82 -13.00 -9.72
N TYR A 266 6.01 -11.71 -9.95
CA TYR A 266 5.16 -10.66 -9.40
C TYR A 266 3.70 -10.80 -9.86
N PHE A 267 3.44 -11.03 -11.15
CA PHE A 267 2.08 -11.23 -11.67
C PHE A 267 1.46 -12.52 -11.11
N ALA A 268 2.25 -13.59 -11.00
CA ALA A 268 1.81 -14.84 -10.39
C ALA A 268 1.40 -14.68 -8.92
N MET A 269 2.14 -13.88 -8.14
CA MET A 269 1.79 -13.54 -6.75
C MET A 269 0.47 -12.76 -6.67
N VAL A 270 0.26 -11.81 -7.59
CA VAL A 270 -1.01 -11.05 -7.64
C VAL A 270 -2.18 -11.96 -7.97
N SER A 271 -2.04 -12.89 -8.93
CA SER A 271 -3.09 -13.88 -9.24
C SER A 271 -3.36 -14.84 -8.08
N LEU A 272 -2.34 -15.20 -7.29
CA LEU A 272 -2.54 -15.98 -6.07
C LEU A 272 -3.39 -15.20 -5.04
N VAL A 273 -3.13 -13.91 -4.87
CA VAL A 273 -3.96 -13.07 -3.99
C VAL A 273 -5.38 -12.95 -4.53
N ASP A 274 -5.55 -12.80 -5.85
CA ASP A 274 -6.87 -12.73 -6.49
C ASP A 274 -7.71 -13.99 -6.22
N ASP A 275 -7.12 -15.18 -6.35
CA ASP A 275 -7.79 -16.45 -6.03
C ASP A 275 -8.20 -16.50 -4.54
N GLU A 276 -7.36 -16.00 -3.63
CA GLU A 276 -7.71 -15.96 -2.20
C GLU A 276 -8.81 -14.92 -1.91
N VAL A 277 -8.81 -13.79 -2.60
CA VAL A 277 -9.92 -12.82 -2.54
C VAL A 277 -11.22 -13.46 -3.01
N GLY A 278 -11.21 -14.21 -4.12
CA GLY A 278 -12.37 -14.95 -4.59
C GLY A 278 -12.92 -15.93 -3.56
N ARG A 279 -12.05 -16.66 -2.87
CA ARG A 279 -12.45 -17.57 -1.78
C ARG A 279 -13.06 -16.83 -0.58
N ILE A 280 -12.51 -15.70 -0.20
CA ILE A 280 -13.03 -14.85 0.89
C ILE A 280 -14.41 -14.30 0.53
N LEU A 281 -14.59 -13.80 -0.69
CA LEU A 281 -15.86 -13.27 -1.17
C LEU A 281 -16.94 -14.37 -1.22
N ALA A 282 -16.59 -15.57 -1.70
CA ALA A 282 -17.51 -16.72 -1.65
C ALA A 282 -17.94 -17.08 -0.22
N ALA A 283 -17.01 -17.07 0.73
CA ALA A 283 -17.35 -17.33 2.15
C ALA A 283 -18.23 -16.21 2.75
N LEU A 284 -18.04 -14.95 2.30
CA LEU A 284 -18.90 -13.84 2.72
C LEU A 284 -20.35 -14.02 2.23
N GLU A 285 -20.53 -14.49 1.00
CA GLU A 285 -21.84 -14.84 0.42
C GLU A 285 -22.47 -16.05 1.14
N GLU A 286 -21.72 -17.15 1.31
CA GLU A 286 -22.18 -18.36 2.00
C GLU A 286 -22.67 -18.09 3.43
N THR A 287 -22.09 -17.11 4.10
CA THR A 287 -22.49 -16.72 5.46
C THR A 287 -23.63 -15.70 5.48
N GLY A 288 -24.09 -15.21 4.31
CA GLY A 288 -25.16 -14.21 4.18
C GLY A 288 -24.76 -12.81 4.67
N LEU A 289 -23.46 -12.54 4.75
CA LEU A 289 -22.92 -11.25 5.24
C LEU A 289 -22.67 -10.25 4.12
N ASP A 290 -22.64 -10.69 2.87
CA ASP A 290 -22.25 -9.94 1.68
C ASP A 290 -23.07 -8.65 1.48
N GLN A 291 -24.40 -8.69 1.77
CA GLN A 291 -25.29 -7.56 1.57
C GLN A 291 -25.13 -6.44 2.62
N ASN A 292 -24.52 -6.72 3.76
CA ASN A 292 -24.26 -5.74 4.82
C ASN A 292 -22.75 -5.59 5.10
N THR A 293 -21.89 -5.84 4.10
CA THR A 293 -20.44 -5.70 4.25
C THR A 293 -19.87 -4.78 3.19
N ILE A 294 -19.14 -3.76 3.66
CA ILE A 294 -18.26 -2.95 2.82
C ILE A 294 -17.00 -3.76 2.58
N VAL A 295 -16.68 -4.04 1.33
CA VAL A 295 -15.43 -4.68 0.94
C VAL A 295 -14.53 -3.63 0.30
N VAL A 296 -13.32 -3.49 0.82
CA VAL A 296 -12.30 -2.57 0.29
C VAL A 296 -11.07 -3.37 -0.09
N PHE A 297 -10.64 -3.25 -1.34
CA PHE A 297 -9.37 -3.78 -1.82
C PHE A 297 -8.39 -2.63 -2.09
N THR A 298 -7.15 -2.74 -1.59
CA THR A 298 -6.10 -1.73 -1.76
C THR A 298 -4.71 -2.31 -1.50
N SER A 299 -3.65 -1.49 -1.66
CA SER A 299 -2.27 -1.81 -1.31
C SER A 299 -1.62 -0.68 -0.51
N ASP A 300 -0.60 -0.99 0.30
CA ASP A 300 0.08 0.01 1.12
C ASP A 300 1.08 0.89 0.35
N HIS A 301 1.64 0.44 -0.75
CA HIS A 301 2.41 1.15 -1.77
C HIS A 301 2.58 0.27 -3.00
N GLY A 302 3.20 0.80 -4.06
CA GLY A 302 3.52 0.07 -5.27
C GLY A 302 4.95 -0.47 -5.32
N GLU A 303 5.44 -0.73 -6.54
CA GLU A 303 6.72 -1.37 -6.84
C GLU A 303 7.29 -0.78 -8.13
N MET A 304 8.59 -0.52 -8.17
CA MET A 304 9.26 -0.04 -9.40
C MET A 304 9.36 -1.14 -10.46
N LEU A 305 9.62 -2.37 -10.08
CA LEU A 305 9.61 -3.57 -10.93
C LEU A 305 10.44 -3.43 -12.23
N GLY A 306 11.52 -2.68 -12.18
CA GLY A 306 12.40 -2.37 -13.29
C GLY A 306 12.07 -1.07 -14.05
N ASP A 307 10.87 -0.52 -13.87
CA ASP A 307 10.51 0.75 -14.49
C ASP A 307 11.47 1.85 -14.03
N HIS A 308 11.78 2.80 -14.91
CA HIS A 308 12.75 3.88 -14.68
C HIS A 308 14.16 3.41 -14.28
N GLN A 309 14.52 2.16 -14.62
CA GLN A 309 15.76 1.51 -14.22
C GLN A 309 15.92 1.36 -12.70
N LEU A 310 14.80 1.16 -11.99
CA LEU A 310 14.74 1.06 -10.54
C LEU A 310 14.02 -0.23 -10.11
N MET A 311 14.36 -0.71 -8.93
CA MET A 311 13.77 -1.89 -8.30
C MET A 311 13.20 -1.55 -6.93
N LEU A 312 12.17 -2.29 -6.53
CA LEU A 312 11.52 -2.17 -5.23
C LEU A 312 10.92 -0.79 -4.99
N LYS A 313 11.28 -0.16 -3.91
CA LYS A 313 10.78 1.10 -3.38
C LYS A 313 11.93 1.98 -2.90
N GLY A 314 11.65 3.22 -2.55
CA GLY A 314 12.70 4.13 -2.07
C GLY A 314 12.25 5.59 -2.19
N PRO A 315 13.20 6.52 -2.36
CA PRO A 315 12.92 7.94 -2.53
C PRO A 315 12.34 8.26 -3.93
N PHE A 316 11.51 7.38 -4.49
CA PHE A 316 10.94 7.48 -5.83
C PHE A 316 9.45 7.72 -5.71
N MET A 317 8.94 8.72 -6.45
CA MET A 317 7.55 9.17 -6.36
C MET A 317 6.78 8.92 -7.67
N TYR A 318 7.21 7.94 -8.47
CA TYR A 318 6.50 7.51 -9.67
C TYR A 318 5.15 6.87 -9.33
N ASP A 319 4.18 7.01 -10.22
CA ASP A 319 2.84 6.44 -10.00
C ASP A 319 2.89 4.94 -9.72
N CYS A 320 3.79 4.19 -10.35
CA CYS A 320 3.98 2.77 -10.07
C CYS A 320 4.38 2.46 -8.61
N ALA A 321 4.96 3.43 -7.88
CA ALA A 321 5.38 3.28 -6.48
C ALA A 321 4.42 3.92 -5.47
N VAL A 322 3.77 5.05 -5.81
CA VAL A 322 2.98 5.84 -4.83
C VAL A 322 1.47 5.85 -5.11
N LYS A 323 1.05 5.38 -6.27
CA LYS A 323 -0.36 5.19 -6.62
C LYS A 323 -0.72 3.72 -6.45
N VAL A 324 -1.82 3.46 -5.77
CA VAL A 324 -2.26 2.10 -5.41
C VAL A 324 -3.68 1.84 -5.90
N PRO A 325 -4.08 0.57 -6.10
CA PRO A 325 -5.46 0.25 -6.39
C PRO A 325 -6.35 0.62 -5.19
N LEU A 326 -7.56 1.08 -5.47
CA LEU A 326 -8.61 1.25 -4.49
C LEU A 326 -9.95 0.90 -5.12
N ILE A 327 -10.52 -0.21 -4.69
CA ILE A 327 -11.84 -0.71 -5.11
C ILE A 327 -12.72 -0.79 -3.88
N VAL A 328 -13.92 -0.22 -3.94
CA VAL A 328 -14.87 -0.22 -2.83
C VAL A 328 -16.21 -0.77 -3.30
N ARG A 329 -16.61 -1.92 -2.78
CA ARG A 329 -17.96 -2.46 -2.91
C ARG A 329 -18.74 -2.14 -1.64
N TRP A 330 -19.83 -1.41 -1.79
CA TRP A 330 -20.75 -1.07 -0.68
C TRP A 330 -22.19 -1.25 -1.14
N PRO A 331 -22.80 -2.41 -0.90
CA PRO A 331 -24.16 -2.70 -1.34
C PRO A 331 -25.17 -1.62 -0.90
N GLY A 332 -26.01 -1.17 -1.83
CA GLY A 332 -27.02 -0.15 -1.58
C GLY A 332 -26.53 1.29 -1.43
N VAL A 333 -25.22 1.54 -1.45
CA VAL A 333 -24.59 2.88 -1.35
C VAL A 333 -23.73 3.19 -2.57
N ALA A 334 -22.78 2.32 -2.89
CA ALA A 334 -21.91 2.48 -4.05
C ALA A 334 -22.67 2.19 -5.35
N GLN A 335 -22.44 3.00 -6.38
CA GLN A 335 -22.96 2.72 -7.72
C GLN A 335 -22.06 1.66 -8.38
N PRO A 336 -22.59 0.48 -8.75
CA PRO A 336 -21.80 -0.56 -9.41
C PRO A 336 -21.15 -0.07 -10.70
N ALA A 337 -19.98 -0.62 -11.03
CA ALA A 337 -19.17 -0.32 -12.22
C ALA A 337 -18.84 1.17 -12.39
N SER A 338 -18.86 1.94 -11.30
CA SER A 338 -18.50 3.37 -11.38
C SER A 338 -17.00 3.58 -11.21
N ARG A 339 -16.51 4.67 -11.82
CA ARG A 339 -15.11 5.09 -11.71
C ARG A 339 -15.05 6.52 -11.19
N ARG A 340 -14.03 6.79 -10.37
CA ARG A 340 -13.77 8.09 -9.77
C ARG A 340 -12.36 8.53 -10.09
N SER A 341 -12.24 9.71 -10.70
CA SER A 341 -10.95 10.30 -11.11
C SER A 341 -10.38 11.31 -10.11
N GLU A 342 -11.11 11.58 -9.04
CA GLU A 342 -10.69 12.50 -7.98
C GLU A 342 -9.38 12.01 -7.31
N LEU A 343 -8.54 12.96 -6.88
CA LEU A 343 -7.29 12.66 -6.16
C LEU A 343 -7.62 12.25 -4.71
N VAL A 344 -7.79 10.95 -4.49
CA VAL A 344 -7.99 10.39 -3.15
C VAL A 344 -6.68 9.87 -2.58
N GLN A 345 -6.66 9.69 -1.27
CA GLN A 345 -5.43 9.29 -0.60
C GLN A 345 -5.73 8.19 0.43
N TRP A 346 -4.74 7.36 0.70
CA TRP A 346 -4.89 6.22 1.62
C TRP A 346 -5.27 6.66 3.05
N VAL A 347 -4.80 7.82 3.46
CA VAL A 347 -5.16 8.47 4.73
C VAL A 347 -6.67 8.74 4.87
N ASP A 348 -7.41 8.75 3.78
CA ASP A 348 -8.87 8.98 3.73
C ASP A 348 -9.69 7.76 4.15
N LEU A 349 -9.08 6.57 4.18
CA LEU A 349 -9.79 5.33 4.50
C LEU A 349 -10.21 5.28 5.97
N ALA A 350 -9.37 5.72 6.92
CA ALA A 350 -9.73 5.73 8.33
C ALA A 350 -10.99 6.55 8.62
N PRO A 351 -11.08 7.84 8.22
CA PRO A 351 -12.32 8.60 8.41
C PRO A 351 -13.50 8.04 7.61
N THR A 352 -13.27 7.36 6.48
CA THR A 352 -14.32 6.68 5.71
C THR A 352 -14.92 5.52 6.50
N PHE A 353 -14.09 4.70 7.12
CA PHE A 353 -14.56 3.57 7.94
C PHE A 353 -15.32 4.04 9.16
N LEU A 354 -14.87 5.10 9.82
CA LEU A 354 -15.57 5.68 10.97
C LEU A 354 -16.92 6.27 10.57
N GLU A 355 -17.00 7.04 9.48
CA GLU A 355 -18.26 7.61 9.01
C GLU A 355 -19.24 6.51 8.60
N ALA A 356 -18.79 5.49 7.86
CA ALA A 356 -19.61 4.34 7.49
C ALA A 356 -20.17 3.59 8.71
N ALA A 357 -19.39 3.52 9.79
CA ALA A 357 -19.77 2.92 11.06
C ALA A 357 -20.67 3.82 11.93
N GLY A 358 -20.92 5.06 11.53
CA GLY A 358 -21.63 6.06 12.35
C GLY A 358 -20.83 6.51 13.58
N VAL A 359 -19.50 6.39 13.55
CA VAL A 359 -18.58 6.80 14.60
C VAL A 359 -18.04 8.21 14.30
N PRO A 360 -18.03 9.13 15.27
CA PRO A 360 -17.48 10.46 15.04
C PRO A 360 -16.01 10.40 14.60
N ILE A 361 -15.67 11.14 13.55
CA ILE A 361 -14.29 11.27 13.08
C ILE A 361 -13.51 12.15 14.06
N PRO A 362 -12.42 11.65 14.69
CA PRO A 362 -11.59 12.46 15.57
C PRO A 362 -11.02 13.70 14.87
N HIS A 363 -11.03 14.84 15.56
CA HIS A 363 -10.52 16.11 15.03
C HIS A 363 -9.02 16.02 14.61
N ALA A 364 -8.28 15.14 15.22
CA ALA A 364 -6.87 14.89 14.91
C ALA A 364 -6.65 14.19 13.56
N MET A 365 -7.66 13.56 12.96
CA MET A 365 -7.54 12.95 11.65
C MET A 365 -7.48 14.03 10.57
N GLN A 366 -6.61 13.81 9.60
CA GLN A 366 -6.31 14.76 8.51
C GLN A 366 -6.87 14.27 7.17
N GLY A 367 -7.19 12.98 7.07
CA GLY A 367 -7.89 12.39 5.93
C GLY A 367 -9.33 12.92 5.83
N ARG A 368 -9.91 12.80 4.64
CA ARG A 368 -11.28 13.17 4.34
C ARG A 368 -12.08 11.92 3.93
N SER A 369 -13.24 11.71 4.54
CA SER A 369 -14.07 10.55 4.23
C SER A 369 -14.47 10.47 2.76
N LEU A 370 -14.35 9.29 2.17
CA LEU A 370 -14.74 8.97 0.78
C LEU A 370 -16.24 8.67 0.64
N VAL A 371 -17.01 8.61 1.72
CA VAL A 371 -18.46 8.31 1.66
C VAL A 371 -19.20 9.17 0.65
N PRO A 372 -19.00 10.50 0.58
CA PRO A 372 -19.65 11.35 -0.42
C PRO A 372 -19.28 11.01 -1.87
N LEU A 373 -18.03 10.61 -2.13
CA LEU A 373 -17.61 10.17 -3.47
C LEU A 373 -18.18 8.80 -3.83
N ILE A 374 -18.19 7.86 -2.86
CA ILE A 374 -18.73 6.51 -3.04
C ILE A 374 -20.23 6.57 -3.32
N SER A 375 -20.98 7.41 -2.60
CA SER A 375 -22.42 7.60 -2.79
C SER A 375 -22.79 8.50 -3.96
N GLY A 376 -21.83 9.20 -4.56
CA GLY A 376 -22.06 10.13 -5.66
C GLY A 376 -22.73 11.46 -5.26
N THR A 377 -22.62 11.85 -3.98
CA THR A 377 -23.29 13.05 -3.42
C THR A 377 -22.41 14.29 -3.37
N ASP A 378 -21.08 14.16 -3.46
CA ASP A 378 -20.15 15.31 -3.45
C ASP A 378 -19.70 15.70 -4.85
N SER A 379 -19.66 17.02 -5.09
CA SER A 379 -19.12 17.64 -6.30
C SER A 379 -17.84 18.45 -6.05
N SER A 380 -17.37 18.57 -4.80
CA SER A 380 -16.22 19.38 -4.40
C SER A 380 -15.22 18.53 -3.63
N TRP A 381 -14.13 18.17 -4.30
CA TRP A 381 -13.04 17.39 -3.72
C TRP A 381 -11.71 18.15 -3.83
N ARG A 382 -10.72 17.78 -3.01
CA ARG A 382 -9.38 18.36 -3.14
C ARG A 382 -8.75 17.97 -4.47
N ASP A 383 -7.92 18.82 -5.01
CA ASP A 383 -7.20 18.66 -6.28
C ASP A 383 -5.72 18.31 -6.09
N TRP A 384 -5.35 17.84 -4.89
CA TRP A 384 -3.97 17.50 -4.55
C TRP A 384 -3.84 16.18 -3.79
N ALA A 385 -2.66 15.56 -3.91
CA ALA A 385 -2.20 14.48 -3.05
C ALA A 385 -0.75 14.72 -2.63
N LEU A 386 -0.40 14.27 -1.41
CA LEU A 386 0.90 14.51 -0.78
C LEU A 386 1.53 13.19 -0.33
N CYS A 387 2.79 12.97 -0.70
CA CYS A 387 3.56 11.80 -0.31
C CYS A 387 4.94 12.19 0.22
N HIS A 388 5.45 11.45 1.20
CA HIS A 388 6.71 11.73 1.87
C HIS A 388 7.61 10.50 1.93
N TYR A 389 8.90 10.69 1.64
CA TYR A 389 9.95 9.76 1.99
C TYR A 389 10.91 10.43 2.99
N ARG A 390 11.24 9.73 4.07
CA ARG A 390 12.08 10.25 5.16
C ARG A 390 13.11 9.21 5.55
N ASN A 391 14.17 9.10 4.75
CA ASN A 391 15.37 8.30 5.04
C ASN A 391 15.11 6.85 5.48
N SER A 392 14.08 6.21 4.95
CA SER A 392 13.76 4.81 5.23
C SER A 392 14.60 3.87 4.37
N GLY A 393 15.12 2.78 4.95
CA GLY A 393 15.85 1.77 4.21
C GLY A 393 17.13 2.27 3.53
N ASN A 394 17.92 3.03 4.25
CA ASN A 394 18.99 3.85 3.71
C ASN A 394 20.24 3.06 3.26
N PRO A 395 20.50 2.88 1.96
CA PRO A 395 21.82 2.60 1.44
C PRO A 395 22.62 3.89 1.14
N TYR A 396 22.03 5.07 1.35
CA TYR A 396 22.58 6.35 0.94
C TYR A 396 23.43 6.97 2.04
N PRO A 397 24.57 7.60 1.71
CA PRO A 397 25.50 8.16 2.70
C PRO A 397 24.89 9.34 3.49
N ASP A 398 23.98 10.09 2.89
CA ASP A 398 23.33 11.26 3.48
C ASP A 398 21.84 11.01 3.71
N PRO A 399 21.20 11.65 4.73
CA PRO A 399 19.76 11.60 4.90
C PRO A 399 19.01 12.05 3.65
N VAL A 400 18.08 11.22 3.16
CA VAL A 400 17.28 11.51 1.97
C VAL A 400 15.87 11.85 2.37
N HIS A 401 15.45 13.07 2.10
CA HIS A 401 14.09 13.55 2.32
C HIS A 401 13.48 13.99 1.00
N VAL A 402 12.39 13.36 0.60
CA VAL A 402 11.66 13.65 -0.63
C VAL A 402 10.20 13.92 -0.31
N THR A 403 9.64 14.92 -0.97
CA THR A 403 8.20 15.23 -0.88
C THR A 403 7.63 15.35 -2.29
N MET A 404 6.52 14.66 -2.53
CA MET A 404 5.76 14.73 -3.76
C MET A 404 4.44 15.46 -3.53
N LEU A 405 4.13 16.39 -4.42
CA LEU A 405 2.82 16.99 -4.61
C LEU A 405 2.26 16.59 -5.97
N ARG A 406 1.16 15.87 -5.99
CA ARG A 406 0.30 15.73 -7.16
C ARG A 406 -0.74 16.84 -7.09
N HIS A 407 -0.83 17.70 -8.10
CA HIS A 407 -1.80 18.79 -8.16
C HIS A 407 -2.37 18.92 -9.58
N GLY A 408 -3.68 18.74 -9.71
CA GLY A 408 -4.34 18.67 -11.00
C GLY A 408 -3.69 17.63 -11.91
N ARG A 409 -3.13 18.01 -13.07
CA ARG A 409 -2.42 17.13 -14.01
C ARG A 409 -0.91 17.01 -13.74
N HIS A 410 -0.34 17.83 -12.85
CA HIS A 410 1.10 17.89 -12.63
C HIS A 410 1.52 17.13 -11.37
N LYS A 411 2.72 16.55 -11.42
CA LYS A 411 3.41 15.96 -10.27
C LYS A 411 4.73 16.68 -10.05
N LEU A 412 4.89 17.29 -8.88
CA LEU A 412 6.12 17.89 -8.42
C LEU A 412 6.78 17.00 -7.38
N VAL A 413 8.07 16.69 -7.54
CA VAL A 413 8.88 15.98 -6.55
C VAL A 413 10.05 16.86 -6.14
N VAL A 414 10.18 17.10 -4.84
CA VAL A 414 11.25 17.95 -4.28
C VAL A 414 12.17 17.09 -3.40
N HIS A 415 13.45 17.07 -3.75
CA HIS A 415 14.49 16.50 -2.93
C HIS A 415 15.02 17.58 -1.98
N HIS A 416 14.83 17.37 -0.67
CA HIS A 416 15.19 18.35 0.36
C HIS A 416 16.63 18.16 0.84
N GLY A 417 17.26 19.26 1.25
CA GLY A 417 18.65 19.29 1.67
C GLY A 417 19.60 19.64 0.51
N ALA A 418 20.80 20.06 0.83
CA ALA A 418 21.86 20.21 -0.16
C ALA A 418 22.44 18.82 -0.43
N PRO A 419 22.45 18.34 -1.66
CA PRO A 419 23.24 17.17 -1.97
C PRO A 419 24.70 17.47 -1.63
N ALA A 420 25.42 16.48 -1.09
CA ALA A 420 26.86 16.56 -0.85
C ALA A 420 27.66 16.95 -2.12
N SER A 421 27.04 16.85 -3.31
CA SER A 421 27.56 17.20 -4.60
C SER A 421 27.62 18.71 -4.90
N GLY A 422 27.15 19.59 -4.00
CA GLY A 422 27.16 21.07 -4.22
C GLY A 422 26.24 21.55 -5.36
N ARG A 423 25.49 20.64 -6.01
CA ARG A 423 24.44 21.02 -6.97
C ARG A 423 23.21 21.48 -6.19
N GLY A 424 22.63 22.59 -6.54
CA GLY A 424 21.47 23.18 -5.88
C GLY A 424 20.30 22.22 -5.69
N ARG A 425 19.16 22.70 -5.22
CA ARG A 425 17.95 21.93 -5.02
C ARG A 425 17.59 21.16 -6.31
N THR A 426 17.47 19.83 -6.20
CA THR A 426 17.09 18.95 -7.31
C THR A 426 15.65 18.48 -7.14
N GLY A 427 15.01 18.07 -8.22
CA GLY A 427 13.66 17.55 -8.18
C GLY A 427 13.19 17.01 -9.52
N GLU A 428 11.91 16.72 -9.57
CA GLU A 428 11.25 16.20 -10.75
C GLU A 428 9.92 16.94 -10.94
N LEU A 429 9.56 17.17 -12.19
CA LEU A 429 8.27 17.73 -12.58
C LEU A 429 7.74 16.97 -13.78
N TYR A 430 6.53 16.47 -13.68
CA TYR A 430 5.85 15.73 -14.73
C TYR A 430 4.50 16.33 -15.04
N ASP A 431 4.10 16.26 -16.30
CA ASP A 431 2.75 16.51 -16.78
C ASP A 431 2.11 15.17 -17.15
N LEU A 432 1.28 14.64 -16.28
CA LEU A 432 0.76 13.26 -16.43
C LEU A 432 -0.35 13.10 -17.47
N GLU A 433 -0.83 14.18 -18.10
CA GLU A 433 -1.66 14.08 -19.28
C GLU A 433 -0.83 13.87 -20.55
N ASP A 434 0.31 14.56 -20.66
CA ASP A 434 1.19 14.50 -21.83
C ASP A 434 2.23 13.35 -21.68
N ASP A 435 2.60 13.02 -20.45
CA ASP A 435 3.60 11.99 -20.11
C ASP A 435 3.11 11.13 -18.92
N PRO A 436 2.11 10.28 -19.11
CA PRO A 436 1.54 9.45 -18.05
C PRO A 436 2.52 8.39 -17.50
N LEU A 437 3.62 8.14 -18.20
CA LEU A 437 4.67 7.21 -17.79
C LEU A 437 5.86 7.90 -17.11
N GLU A 438 5.82 9.23 -16.91
CA GLU A 438 6.83 10.00 -16.16
C GLU A 438 8.27 9.87 -16.67
N LEU A 439 8.43 9.72 -17.98
CA LEU A 439 9.74 9.53 -18.63
C LEU A 439 10.50 10.84 -18.82
N LYS A 440 9.77 11.97 -18.95
CA LYS A 440 10.35 13.27 -19.27
C LYS A 440 10.31 14.21 -18.06
N ASN A 441 11.43 14.33 -17.36
CA ASN A 441 11.57 15.31 -16.28
C ASN A 441 11.60 16.75 -16.81
N LEU A 442 10.62 17.56 -16.43
CA LEU A 442 10.44 18.97 -16.83
C LEU A 442 11.05 19.96 -15.81
N TRP A 443 11.72 19.48 -14.76
CA TRP A 443 12.24 20.30 -13.66
C TRP A 443 13.11 21.47 -14.14
N ASP A 444 14.01 21.23 -15.07
CA ASP A 444 14.93 22.23 -15.61
C ASP A 444 14.46 22.84 -16.95
N ALA A 445 13.26 22.49 -17.41
CA ALA A 445 12.71 23.05 -18.64
C ALA A 445 12.37 24.53 -18.45
N PRO A 446 12.94 25.46 -19.25
CA PRO A 446 12.73 26.90 -19.06
C PRO A 446 11.25 27.32 -19.16
N SER A 447 10.49 26.66 -20.03
CA SER A 447 9.05 26.91 -20.21
C SER A 447 8.19 26.53 -19.02
N TYR A 448 8.67 25.66 -18.13
CA TYR A 448 7.95 25.22 -16.93
C TYR A 448 8.42 25.90 -15.64
N ARG A 449 9.38 26.83 -15.72
CA ARG A 449 9.98 27.47 -14.53
C ARG A 449 8.94 28.18 -13.65
N GLU A 450 8.10 29.02 -14.22
CA GLU A 450 7.07 29.76 -13.46
C GLU A 450 6.04 28.79 -12.87
N HIS A 451 5.60 27.81 -13.65
CA HIS A 451 4.67 26.79 -13.19
C HIS A 451 5.24 25.96 -12.04
N ARG A 452 6.51 25.54 -12.14
CA ARG A 452 7.21 24.85 -11.04
C ARG A 452 7.24 25.69 -9.76
N MET A 453 7.51 27.00 -9.87
CA MET A 453 7.52 27.89 -8.70
C MET A 453 6.12 27.96 -8.06
N ALA A 454 5.06 28.09 -8.84
CA ALA A 454 3.69 28.08 -8.33
C ALA A 454 3.34 26.76 -7.62
N LEU A 455 3.75 25.62 -8.18
CA LEU A 455 3.56 24.32 -7.53
C LEU A 455 4.37 24.19 -6.23
N GLN A 456 5.55 24.80 -6.14
CA GLN A 456 6.34 24.85 -4.89
C GLN A 456 5.65 25.71 -3.81
N GLU A 457 5.00 26.82 -4.18
CA GLU A 457 4.16 27.60 -3.28
C GLU A 457 2.95 26.77 -2.81
N THR A 458 2.24 26.12 -3.73
CA THR A 458 1.15 25.19 -3.38
C THR A 458 1.61 24.09 -2.43
N LEU A 459 2.81 23.52 -2.63
CA LEU A 459 3.37 22.51 -1.74
C LEU A 459 3.56 23.05 -0.31
N ILE A 460 3.96 24.31 -0.16
CA ILE A 460 4.09 24.95 1.16
C ILE A 460 2.72 25.05 1.82
N ASP A 461 1.71 25.57 1.10
CA ASP A 461 0.35 25.72 1.62
C ASP A 461 -0.26 24.37 2.03
N VAL A 462 -0.10 23.35 1.19
CA VAL A 462 -0.57 21.97 1.48
C VAL A 462 0.17 21.41 2.71
N SER A 463 1.49 21.66 2.83
CA SER A 463 2.27 21.20 3.99
C SER A 463 1.78 21.81 5.29
N VAL A 464 1.42 23.10 5.27
CA VAL A 464 0.81 23.81 6.43
C VAL A 464 -0.60 23.26 6.72
N ALA A 465 -1.38 22.98 5.68
CA ALA A 465 -2.74 22.44 5.85
C ALA A 465 -2.76 21.07 6.54
N VAL A 466 -1.70 20.27 6.39
CA VAL A 466 -1.57 18.93 6.99
C VAL A 466 -0.68 18.90 8.24
N GLU A 467 -0.42 20.03 8.87
CA GLU A 467 0.27 20.08 10.17
C GLU A 467 -0.56 19.43 11.28
N ASP A 468 0.12 18.86 12.28
CA ASP A 468 -0.54 18.26 13.43
C ASP A 468 -1.29 19.32 14.26
N ARG A 469 -2.61 19.20 14.27
CA ARG A 469 -3.53 20.01 15.08
C ARG A 469 -4.31 19.16 16.07
N SER A 470 -3.70 18.06 16.53
CA SER A 470 -4.37 17.08 17.40
C SER A 470 -4.71 17.64 18.78
N ALA A 471 -3.97 18.64 19.26
CA ALA A 471 -4.30 19.32 20.51
C ALA A 471 -5.43 20.35 20.29
N PRO A 472 -6.65 20.14 20.85
CA PRO A 472 -7.71 21.11 20.70
C PRO A 472 -7.38 22.38 21.48
N ARG A 473 -7.72 23.51 20.92
CA ARG A 473 -7.61 24.77 21.64
C ARG A 473 -8.69 24.79 22.75
N VAL A 474 -8.26 24.74 24.01
CA VAL A 474 -9.15 24.67 25.19
C VAL A 474 -9.44 26.01 25.84
N ALA A 475 -8.65 27.05 25.48
CA ALA A 475 -8.80 28.41 25.99
C ALA A 475 -8.38 29.46 24.95
N VAL A 476 -8.70 30.71 25.19
CA VAL A 476 -8.28 31.82 24.31
C VAL A 476 -6.77 32.04 24.39
N TRP A 477 -6.19 31.80 25.55
CA TRP A 477 -4.76 31.75 25.89
C TRP A 477 -4.51 30.86 27.09
#